data_1826a4b093ed4b9c63b55a4ee923a8fe
#
_entry.id   1826a4b093ed4b9c63b55a4ee923a8fe
#
_cell.length_a   1.000
_cell.length_b   1.000
_cell.length_c   1.000
_cell.angle_alpha   90.00
_cell.angle_beta   90.00
_cell.angle_gamma   90.00
#
_symmetry.space_group_name_H-M   'P 1'
#
loop_
_entity.id
_entity.type
_entity.pdbx_description
1 polymer ?
#
loop_
_entity_poly.entity_id
_entity_poly.type
_entity_poly.pdbx_seq_one_letter_code
_entity_poly.pdbx_strand_id
1 'polypeptide(L)'
;MDIVIIIFIFISLVLIILGVGGFSRENSIRTRLPVAAALPKSTRLLERIFPFVPAILERLGLEAKIKDLLASAHLRLSPAEFFTFKLLLISFLGLLTFFLLGRLEPPLVILAVFLGYIIPDFWLKNKIKQRKFTIRRYLPETVDILGLCVEAGLDFTSALRWIIEKKIYTNPMIEELSVVLEEIKWGKPRAQALRDMSKRVNVTEVSSFVHLLIQAERMGTPVSEAFGIISEDTRAQRFREGERFAMKAPLKILIPLIFFILPVIGIIVAGPVLLTFMKGDIFK
;
A
#
# COMPACT_ATOMS: atom_id res chain seq x y z
N MET A 1 -34.84 -4.08 -24.63
CA MET A 1 -34.14 -4.34 -23.38
C MET A 1 -32.62 -4.22 -23.53
N ASP A 2 -32.10 -4.55 -24.69
CA ASP A 2 -30.64 -4.57 -24.96
C ASP A 2 -29.95 -3.22 -24.98
N ILE A 3 -30.64 -2.17 -25.45
CA ILE A 3 -30.09 -0.80 -25.51
C ILE A 3 -29.85 -0.21 -24.10
N VAL A 4 -30.73 -0.45 -23.16
CA VAL A 4 -30.57 0.03 -21.77
C VAL A 4 -29.38 -0.67 -21.10
N ILE A 5 -29.21 -1.93 -21.38
CA ILE A 5 -28.06 -2.74 -20.87
C ILE A 5 -26.75 -2.23 -21.46
N ILE A 6 -26.70 -1.96 -22.76
CA ILE A 6 -25.51 -1.41 -23.44
C ILE A 6 -25.17 -0.02 -22.90
N ILE A 7 -26.17 0.84 -22.69
CA ILE A 7 -25.95 2.17 -22.08
C ILE A 7 -25.38 2.03 -20.65
N PHE A 8 -25.90 1.09 -19.85
CA PHE A 8 -25.45 0.89 -18.49
C PHE A 8 -24.02 0.32 -18.44
N ILE A 9 -23.67 -0.61 -19.35
CA ILE A 9 -22.31 -1.12 -19.52
C ILE A 9 -21.37 0.01 -19.94
N PHE A 10 -21.77 0.82 -20.90
CA PHE A 10 -20.99 1.95 -21.39
C PHE A 10 -20.76 2.99 -20.28
N ILE A 11 -21.79 3.34 -19.52
CA ILE A 11 -21.69 4.26 -18.37
C ILE A 11 -20.79 3.67 -17.28
N SER A 12 -20.93 2.38 -16.96
CA SER A 12 -20.08 1.69 -15.98
C SER A 12 -18.63 1.63 -16.45
N LEU A 13 -18.37 1.33 -17.71
CA LEU A 13 -17.04 1.30 -18.32
C LEU A 13 -16.40 2.70 -18.34
N VAL A 14 -17.15 3.73 -18.71
CA VAL A 14 -16.70 5.13 -18.70
C VAL A 14 -16.39 5.59 -17.30
N LEU A 15 -17.19 5.25 -16.30
CA LEU A 15 -16.95 5.58 -14.90
C LEU A 15 -15.75 4.83 -14.32
N ILE A 16 -15.52 3.58 -14.73
CA ILE A 16 -14.31 2.82 -14.37
C ILE A 16 -13.08 3.47 -15.01
N ILE A 17 -13.13 3.82 -16.30
CA ILE A 17 -12.02 4.48 -16.99
C ILE A 17 -11.74 5.86 -16.40
N LEU A 18 -12.75 6.63 -16.04
CA LEU A 18 -12.59 7.92 -15.37
C LEU A 18 -12.05 7.76 -13.95
N GLY A 19 -12.50 6.73 -13.20
CA GLY A 19 -11.97 6.37 -11.88
C GLY A 19 -10.50 5.95 -11.95
N VAL A 20 -10.14 5.07 -12.88
CA VAL A 20 -8.78 4.59 -13.11
C VAL A 20 -7.92 5.66 -13.80
N GLY A 21 -8.47 6.43 -14.72
CA GLY A 21 -7.76 7.51 -15.43
C GLY A 21 -7.42 8.71 -14.53
N GLY A 22 -8.29 9.05 -13.59
CA GLY A 22 -7.98 9.98 -12.50
C GLY A 22 -6.85 9.49 -11.59
N PHE A 23 -6.69 8.19 -11.52
CA PHE A 23 -5.69 7.48 -10.73
C PHE A 23 -4.30 7.46 -11.37
N SER A 24 -4.23 7.46 -12.69
CA SER A 24 -2.97 7.30 -13.45
C SER A 24 -2.32 8.62 -13.85
N ARG A 25 -3.01 9.75 -13.75
CA ARG A 25 -2.56 11.01 -14.37
C ARG A 25 -1.75 11.94 -13.48
N GLU A 26 -1.41 11.57 -12.24
CA GLU A 26 -0.68 12.50 -11.35
C GLU A 26 0.63 11.93 -10.80
N ASN A 27 1.50 11.50 -11.71
CA ASN A 27 2.96 11.44 -11.45
C ASN A 27 3.67 12.76 -11.85
N SER A 28 2.95 13.83 -12.12
CA SER A 28 3.52 15.13 -12.45
C SER A 28 3.29 16.12 -11.32
N ILE A 29 4.31 16.22 -10.46
CA ILE A 29 4.79 17.43 -9.79
C ILE A 29 3.81 18.61 -9.85
N ARG A 30 3.03 18.83 -8.81
CA ARG A 30 2.71 20.17 -8.32
C ARG A 30 2.56 20.15 -6.80
N THR A 31 3.67 20.57 -6.20
CA THR A 31 3.81 21.17 -4.89
C THR A 31 2.71 22.17 -4.58
N ARG A 32 2.34 22.16 -3.29
CA ARG A 32 1.62 23.20 -2.55
C ARG A 32 0.13 22.94 -2.43
N LEU A 33 -0.23 22.23 -1.34
CA LEU A 33 -1.34 22.60 -0.45
C LEU A 33 -1.45 21.52 0.66
N PRO A 34 -1.76 21.89 1.91
CA PRO A 34 -1.85 20.93 3.01
C PRO A 34 -2.96 19.90 2.72
N VAL A 35 -2.71 18.65 3.06
CA VAL A 35 -3.54 17.46 2.78
C VAL A 35 -5.02 17.61 3.22
N ALA A 36 -5.35 18.61 4.03
CA ALA A 36 -6.69 18.82 4.56
C ALA A 36 -7.57 19.80 3.74
N ALA A 37 -7.02 20.55 2.77
CA ALA A 37 -7.74 21.71 2.21
C ALA A 37 -8.03 21.68 0.71
N ALA A 38 -7.61 20.68 -0.05
CA ALA A 38 -7.84 20.68 -1.50
C ALA A 38 -8.36 19.33 -2.00
N LEU A 39 -9.64 19.07 -1.77
CA LEU A 39 -10.36 18.08 -2.56
C LEU A 39 -10.40 18.58 -4.03
N PRO A 40 -9.93 17.80 -5.00
CA PRO A 40 -10.01 18.19 -6.40
C PRO A 40 -11.49 18.40 -6.81
N LYS A 41 -11.72 19.34 -7.72
CA LYS A 41 -13.08 19.68 -8.22
C LYS A 41 -13.86 18.50 -8.82
N SER A 42 -13.18 17.42 -9.20
CA SER A 42 -13.80 16.19 -9.71
C SER A 42 -14.58 15.39 -8.64
N THR A 43 -14.23 15.56 -7.37
CA THR A 43 -14.88 14.86 -6.25
C THR A 43 -16.33 15.26 -6.05
N ARG A 44 -16.67 16.52 -6.36
CA ARG A 44 -18.03 17.04 -6.22
C ARG A 44 -19.03 16.45 -7.24
N LEU A 45 -18.57 15.89 -8.35
CA LEU A 45 -19.44 15.30 -9.35
C LEU A 45 -19.96 13.92 -8.90
N LEU A 46 -19.12 13.08 -8.31
CA LEU A 46 -19.54 11.75 -7.83
C LEU A 46 -20.42 11.83 -6.58
N GLU A 47 -20.13 12.76 -5.66
CA GLU A 47 -21.01 13.04 -4.52
C GLU A 47 -22.38 13.58 -4.93
N ARG A 48 -22.45 14.30 -6.06
CA ARG A 48 -23.70 14.82 -6.60
C ARG A 48 -24.56 13.74 -7.29
N ILE A 49 -23.91 12.73 -7.86
CA ILE A 49 -24.59 11.59 -8.54
C ILE A 49 -25.12 10.58 -7.52
N PHE A 50 -24.38 10.37 -6.40
CA PHE A 50 -24.74 9.39 -5.38
C PHE A 50 -24.84 10.00 -3.97
N PRO A 51 -25.86 10.83 -3.69
CA PRO A 51 -25.99 11.51 -2.40
C PRO A 51 -26.25 10.56 -1.21
N PHE A 52 -26.65 9.31 -1.48
CA PHE A 52 -26.91 8.30 -0.43
C PHE A 52 -25.65 7.64 0.13
N VAL A 53 -24.54 7.67 -0.60
CA VAL A 53 -23.30 6.97 -0.21
C VAL A 53 -22.69 7.51 1.08
N PRO A 54 -22.56 8.83 1.31
CA PRO A 54 -22.04 9.37 2.58
C PRO A 54 -22.89 8.94 3.78
N ALA A 55 -24.23 9.00 3.66
CA ALA A 55 -25.15 8.64 4.74
C ALA A 55 -25.07 7.13 5.12
N ILE A 56 -24.84 6.26 4.16
CA ILE A 56 -24.64 4.82 4.40
C ILE A 56 -23.30 4.57 5.08
N LEU A 57 -22.23 5.25 4.63
CA LEU A 57 -20.89 5.12 5.23
C LEU A 57 -20.88 5.54 6.70
N GLU A 58 -21.56 6.64 7.02
CA GLU A 58 -21.67 7.17 8.37
C GLU A 58 -22.43 6.20 9.28
N ARG A 59 -23.55 5.64 8.80
CA ARG A 59 -24.34 4.64 9.54
C ARG A 59 -23.57 3.34 9.81
N LEU A 60 -22.68 2.93 8.91
CA LEU A 60 -21.87 1.71 9.04
C LEU A 60 -20.58 1.94 9.85
N GLY A 61 -20.26 3.17 10.24
CA GLY A 61 -19.04 3.49 10.98
C GLY A 61 -17.74 3.18 10.21
N LEU A 62 -17.82 2.96 8.90
CA LEU A 62 -16.68 2.58 8.05
C LEU A 62 -15.88 3.78 7.56
N GLU A 63 -16.44 5.00 7.69
CA GLU A 63 -15.83 6.21 7.17
C GLU A 63 -14.44 6.47 7.78
N ALA A 64 -14.31 6.40 9.10
CA ALA A 64 -13.05 6.63 9.79
C ALA A 64 -11.96 5.63 9.35
N LYS A 65 -12.32 4.35 9.26
CA LYS A 65 -11.39 3.28 8.86
C LYS A 65 -10.92 3.43 7.42
N ILE A 66 -11.82 3.77 6.50
CA ILE A 66 -11.48 3.98 5.08
C ILE A 66 -10.63 5.24 4.94
N LYS A 67 -10.95 6.30 5.68
CA LYS A 67 -10.19 7.55 5.69
C LYS A 67 -8.74 7.34 6.13
N ASP A 68 -8.53 6.57 7.20
CA ASP A 68 -7.19 6.24 7.70
C ASP A 68 -6.40 5.39 6.70
N LEU A 69 -7.06 4.44 6.03
CA LEU A 69 -6.44 3.62 4.99
C LEU A 69 -6.05 4.47 3.77
N LEU A 70 -6.92 5.36 3.31
CA LEU A 70 -6.65 6.26 2.19
C LEU A 70 -5.55 7.27 2.54
N ALA A 71 -5.54 7.82 3.75
CA ALA A 71 -4.46 8.67 4.24
C ALA A 71 -3.12 7.93 4.25
N SER A 72 -3.10 6.68 4.74
CA SER A 72 -1.89 5.83 4.74
C SER A 72 -1.40 5.48 3.32
N ALA A 73 -2.30 5.41 2.35
CA ALA A 73 -1.96 5.23 0.94
C ALA A 73 -1.53 6.53 0.24
N HIS A 74 -1.67 7.69 0.91
CA HIS A 74 -1.48 9.03 0.36
C HIS A 74 -2.33 9.27 -0.91
N LEU A 75 -3.52 8.67 -0.93
CA LEU A 75 -4.46 8.83 -2.02
C LEU A 75 -5.38 10.01 -1.71
N ARG A 76 -5.53 10.90 -2.69
CA ARG A 76 -6.42 12.06 -2.61
C ARG A 76 -7.87 11.69 -2.96
N LEU A 77 -8.33 10.54 -2.48
CA LEU A 77 -9.69 10.05 -2.69
C LEU A 77 -10.50 10.26 -1.42
N SER A 78 -11.76 10.67 -1.58
CA SER A 78 -12.68 10.68 -0.45
C SER A 78 -13.14 9.26 -0.11
N PRO A 79 -13.49 8.96 1.16
CA PRO A 79 -14.07 7.67 1.52
C PRO A 79 -15.31 7.31 0.69
N ALA A 80 -16.12 8.33 0.36
CA ALA A 80 -17.31 8.18 -0.48
C ALA A 80 -16.95 7.76 -1.91
N GLU A 81 -15.91 8.33 -2.52
CA GLU A 81 -15.44 7.95 -3.85
C GLU A 81 -14.95 6.49 -3.90
N PHE A 82 -14.17 6.09 -2.90
CA PHE A 82 -13.69 4.72 -2.81
C PHE A 82 -14.84 3.72 -2.66
N PHE A 83 -15.86 4.06 -1.87
CA PHE A 83 -17.04 3.22 -1.71
C PHE A 83 -17.90 3.19 -2.98
N THR A 84 -18.06 4.32 -3.66
CA THR A 84 -18.74 4.40 -4.96
C THR A 84 -18.03 3.52 -5.99
N PHE A 85 -16.70 3.52 -6.01
CA PHE A 85 -15.91 2.64 -6.88
C PHE A 85 -16.19 1.15 -6.59
N LYS A 86 -16.32 0.76 -5.32
CA LYS A 86 -16.73 -0.60 -4.94
C LYS A 86 -18.10 -0.96 -5.48
N LEU A 87 -19.09 -0.08 -5.30
CA LEU A 87 -20.45 -0.32 -5.79
C LEU A 87 -20.50 -0.45 -7.31
N LEU A 88 -19.75 0.40 -8.02
CA LEU A 88 -19.64 0.32 -9.48
C LEU A 88 -19.00 -1.00 -9.93
N LEU A 89 -17.95 -1.46 -9.25
CA LEU A 89 -17.31 -2.72 -9.58
C LEU A 89 -18.23 -3.92 -9.34
N ILE A 90 -18.98 -3.93 -8.23
CA ILE A 90 -19.98 -4.96 -7.93
C ILE A 90 -21.06 -4.98 -9.01
N SER A 91 -21.59 -3.79 -9.38
CA SER A 91 -22.61 -3.65 -10.43
C SER A 91 -22.08 -4.14 -11.80
N PHE A 92 -20.85 -3.77 -12.15
CA PHE A 92 -20.21 -4.21 -13.39
C PHE A 92 -20.03 -5.72 -13.45
N LEU A 93 -19.51 -6.36 -12.38
CA LEU A 93 -19.34 -7.81 -12.33
C LEU A 93 -20.68 -8.54 -12.39
N GLY A 94 -21.72 -8.04 -11.69
CA GLY A 94 -23.05 -8.60 -11.73
C GLY A 94 -23.67 -8.52 -13.15
N LEU A 95 -23.46 -7.42 -13.83
CA LEU A 95 -23.95 -7.21 -15.19
C LEU A 95 -23.17 -8.05 -16.22
N LEU A 96 -21.87 -8.22 -16.02
CA LEU A 96 -21.02 -9.09 -16.83
C LEU A 96 -21.47 -10.55 -16.72
N THR A 97 -21.78 -11.05 -15.52
CA THR A 97 -22.29 -12.40 -15.32
C THR A 97 -23.65 -12.60 -16.01
N PHE A 98 -24.55 -11.62 -15.92
CA PHE A 98 -25.84 -11.66 -16.63
C PHE A 98 -25.66 -11.73 -18.16
N PHE A 99 -24.73 -10.94 -18.71
CA PHE A 99 -24.50 -10.90 -20.16
C PHE A 99 -23.86 -12.19 -20.71
N LEU A 100 -22.92 -12.79 -19.95
CA LEU A 100 -22.22 -14.01 -20.38
C LEU A 100 -23.08 -15.26 -20.30
N LEU A 101 -23.96 -15.35 -19.32
CA LEU A 101 -24.74 -16.58 -19.07
C LEU A 101 -26.23 -16.45 -19.46
N GLY A 102 -26.72 -15.23 -19.77
CA GLY A 102 -28.12 -14.98 -20.10
C GLY A 102 -29.10 -15.22 -18.93
N ARG A 103 -28.60 -15.62 -17.76
CA ARG A 103 -29.38 -15.90 -16.55
C ARG A 103 -28.61 -15.41 -15.31
N LEU A 104 -29.35 -14.96 -14.30
CA LEU A 104 -28.81 -14.61 -12.99
C LEU A 104 -28.78 -15.89 -12.12
N GLU A 105 -27.74 -16.67 -12.25
CA GLU A 105 -27.52 -17.82 -11.37
C GLU A 105 -27.10 -17.32 -9.97
N PRO A 106 -27.87 -17.67 -8.91
CA PRO A 106 -27.59 -17.14 -7.55
C PRO A 106 -26.15 -17.30 -7.08
N PRO A 107 -25.46 -18.46 -7.28
CA PRO A 107 -24.08 -18.63 -6.83
C PRO A 107 -23.09 -17.70 -7.54
N LEU A 108 -23.30 -17.40 -8.82
CA LEU A 108 -22.43 -16.51 -9.58
C LEU A 108 -22.62 -15.04 -9.20
N VAL A 109 -23.86 -14.64 -8.88
CA VAL A 109 -24.14 -13.31 -8.35
C VAL A 109 -23.46 -13.11 -7.00
N ILE A 110 -23.55 -14.09 -6.10
CA ILE A 110 -22.85 -14.07 -4.80
C ILE A 110 -21.33 -13.95 -5.01
N LEU A 111 -20.76 -14.71 -5.94
CA LEU A 111 -19.35 -14.66 -6.27
C LEU A 111 -18.94 -13.27 -6.83
N ALA A 112 -19.75 -12.69 -7.70
CA ALA A 112 -19.51 -11.37 -8.28
C ALA A 112 -19.52 -10.26 -7.21
N VAL A 113 -20.48 -10.30 -6.27
CA VAL A 113 -20.56 -9.38 -5.14
C VAL A 113 -19.32 -9.55 -4.24
N PHE A 114 -18.95 -10.77 -3.92
CA PHE A 114 -17.79 -11.08 -3.09
C PHE A 114 -16.47 -10.59 -3.71
N LEU A 115 -16.24 -10.88 -4.97
CA LEU A 115 -15.07 -10.42 -5.71
C LEU A 115 -15.07 -8.89 -5.85
N GLY A 116 -16.18 -8.29 -6.22
CA GLY A 116 -16.31 -6.84 -6.36
C GLY A 116 -16.06 -6.08 -5.06
N TYR A 117 -16.36 -6.71 -3.91
CA TYR A 117 -16.08 -6.12 -2.61
C TYR A 117 -14.61 -6.28 -2.18
N ILE A 118 -14.00 -7.44 -2.41
CA ILE A 118 -12.64 -7.79 -1.93
C ILE A 118 -11.55 -7.16 -2.79
N ILE A 119 -11.71 -7.14 -4.12
CA ILE A 119 -10.66 -6.68 -5.05
C ILE A 119 -10.18 -5.26 -4.73
N PRO A 120 -11.04 -4.25 -4.53
CA PRO A 120 -10.58 -2.90 -4.21
C PRO A 120 -9.85 -2.80 -2.87
N ASP A 121 -10.29 -3.56 -1.86
CA ASP A 121 -9.63 -3.57 -0.55
C ASP A 121 -8.25 -4.23 -0.61
N PHE A 122 -8.13 -5.31 -1.34
CA PHE A 122 -6.85 -5.98 -1.57
C PHE A 122 -5.87 -5.07 -2.31
N TRP A 123 -6.36 -4.40 -3.37
CA TRP A 123 -5.57 -3.44 -4.12
C TRP A 123 -5.08 -2.28 -3.24
N LEU A 124 -5.97 -1.67 -2.43
CA LEU A 124 -5.63 -0.59 -1.50
C LEU A 124 -4.58 -1.04 -0.46
N LYS A 125 -4.79 -2.21 0.16
CA LYS A 125 -3.83 -2.79 1.11
C LYS A 125 -2.47 -3.05 0.48
N ASN A 126 -2.45 -3.54 -0.76
CA ASN A 126 -1.21 -3.77 -1.49
C ASN A 126 -0.48 -2.44 -1.81
N LYS A 127 -1.22 -1.41 -2.18
CA LYS A 127 -0.68 -0.05 -2.41
C LYS A 127 -0.06 0.53 -1.14
N ILE A 128 -0.76 0.40 0.00
CA ILE A 128 -0.23 0.80 1.32
C ILE A 128 1.05 0.02 1.65
N LYS A 129 1.05 -1.29 1.44
CA LYS A 129 2.21 -2.15 1.69
C LYS A 129 3.41 -1.74 0.83
N GLN A 130 3.20 -1.48 -0.45
CA GLN A 130 4.24 -0.99 -1.35
C GLN A 130 4.79 0.37 -0.90
N ARG A 131 3.91 1.33 -0.52
CA ARG A 131 4.34 2.63 -0.02
C ARG A 131 5.16 2.51 1.27
N LYS A 132 4.69 1.73 2.23
CA LYS A 132 5.42 1.45 3.48
C LYS A 132 6.79 0.83 3.21
N PHE A 133 6.86 -0.14 2.30
CA PHE A 133 8.12 -0.74 1.89
C PHE A 133 9.07 0.28 1.27
N THR A 134 8.55 1.15 0.41
CA THR A 134 9.33 2.22 -0.22
C THR A 134 9.84 3.23 0.81
N ILE A 135 8.99 3.67 1.75
CA ILE A 135 9.40 4.57 2.85
C ILE A 135 10.51 3.93 3.68
N ARG A 136 10.34 2.66 4.09
CA ARG A 136 11.35 1.91 4.83
C ARG A 136 12.68 1.81 4.08
N ARG A 137 12.61 1.64 2.76
CA ARG A 137 13.80 1.55 1.90
C ARG A 137 14.58 2.87 1.83
N TYR A 138 13.87 4.01 1.77
CA TYR A 138 14.51 5.32 1.62
C TYR A 138 14.81 6.01 2.95
N LEU A 139 14.30 5.50 4.07
CA LEU A 139 14.53 6.07 5.39
C LEU A 139 16.02 6.27 5.73
N PRO A 140 16.94 5.26 5.58
CA PRO A 140 18.34 5.46 5.95
C PRO A 140 19.01 6.56 5.15
N GLU A 141 18.81 6.55 3.83
CA GLU A 141 19.37 7.57 2.94
C GLU A 141 18.89 8.98 3.31
N THR A 142 17.60 9.10 3.67
CA THR A 142 17.04 10.38 4.10
C THR A 142 17.62 10.82 5.45
N VAL A 143 17.83 9.88 6.38
CA VAL A 143 18.45 10.14 7.69
C VAL A 143 19.91 10.53 7.55
N ASP A 144 20.67 9.85 6.68
CA ASP A 144 22.07 10.16 6.39
C ASP A 144 22.23 11.60 5.90
N ILE A 145 21.39 12.01 4.93
CA ILE A 145 21.45 13.37 4.37
C ILE A 145 21.06 14.42 5.42
N LEU A 146 20.03 14.14 6.23
CA LEU A 146 19.65 15.01 7.33
C LEU A 146 20.79 15.13 8.36
N GLY A 147 21.45 14.01 8.68
CA GLY A 147 22.62 13.98 9.57
C GLY A 147 23.75 14.86 9.06
N LEU A 148 24.13 14.70 7.80
CA LEU A 148 25.16 15.52 7.16
C LEU A 148 24.82 17.03 7.19
N CYS A 149 23.56 17.40 6.96
CA CYS A 149 23.12 18.79 7.03
C CYS A 149 23.23 19.35 8.45
N VAL A 150 22.89 18.54 9.47
CA VAL A 150 22.96 18.93 10.88
C VAL A 150 24.43 18.99 11.35
N GLU A 151 25.30 18.08 10.91
CA GLU A 151 26.75 18.12 11.15
C GLU A 151 27.41 19.36 10.53
N ALA A 152 26.86 19.82 9.38
CA ALA A 152 27.27 21.07 8.76
C ALA A 152 26.76 22.34 9.49
N GLY A 153 26.02 22.17 10.62
CA GLY A 153 25.57 23.27 11.47
C GLY A 153 24.16 23.76 11.20
N LEU A 154 23.39 23.10 10.31
CA LEU A 154 21.98 23.43 10.13
C LEU A 154 21.14 22.85 11.27
N ASP A 155 20.14 23.63 11.74
CA ASP A 155 19.10 23.04 12.58
C ASP A 155 18.23 22.08 11.78
N PHE A 156 17.54 21.15 12.46
CA PHE A 156 16.72 20.12 11.81
C PHE A 156 15.71 20.70 10.82
N THR A 157 15.04 21.80 11.19
CA THR A 157 14.01 22.42 10.32
C THR A 157 14.62 23.04 9.06
N SER A 158 15.78 23.66 9.19
CA SER A 158 16.53 24.23 8.07
C SER A 158 17.13 23.15 7.18
N ALA A 159 17.66 22.07 7.75
CA ALA A 159 18.12 20.89 7.02
C ALA A 159 17.00 20.27 6.20
N LEU A 160 15.83 20.08 6.82
CA LEU A 160 14.65 19.55 6.17
C LEU A 160 14.17 20.44 5.02
N ARG A 161 14.12 21.76 5.26
CA ARG A 161 13.77 22.75 4.22
C ARG A 161 14.74 22.67 3.05
N TRP A 162 16.03 22.61 3.31
CA TRP A 162 17.07 22.56 2.28
C TRP A 162 16.93 21.32 1.38
N ILE A 163 16.70 20.13 1.96
CA ILE A 163 16.52 18.88 1.22
C ILE A 163 15.28 18.96 0.32
N ILE A 164 14.17 19.50 0.83
CA ILE A 164 12.91 19.61 0.08
C ILE A 164 13.02 20.64 -1.05
N GLU A 165 13.64 21.81 -0.81
CA GLU A 165 13.79 22.88 -1.79
C GLU A 165 14.72 22.49 -2.93
N LYS A 166 15.81 21.81 -2.62
CA LYS A 166 16.78 21.34 -3.62
C LYS A 166 16.27 20.18 -4.47
N LYS A 167 15.14 19.56 -4.08
CA LYS A 167 14.55 18.39 -4.78
C LYS A 167 15.57 17.29 -5.07
N ILE A 168 16.56 17.13 -4.20
CA ILE A 168 17.67 16.19 -4.37
C ILE A 168 17.14 14.77 -4.57
N TYR A 169 16.03 14.47 -3.89
CA TYR A 169 15.34 13.19 -3.97
C TYR A 169 13.82 13.37 -3.95
N THR A 170 13.15 12.63 -4.82
CA THR A 170 11.69 12.51 -4.80
C THR A 170 11.34 11.10 -4.36
N ASN A 171 11.10 10.93 -3.06
CA ASN A 171 10.69 9.66 -2.50
C ASN A 171 9.55 9.86 -1.48
N PRO A 172 8.75 8.82 -1.19
CA PRO A 172 7.63 8.96 -0.27
C PRO A 172 7.99 9.38 1.15
N MET A 173 9.24 9.15 1.59
CA MET A 173 9.71 9.63 2.91
C MET A 173 9.86 11.15 2.93
N ILE A 174 10.42 11.74 1.88
CA ILE A 174 10.56 13.19 1.75
C ILE A 174 9.18 13.85 1.61
N GLU A 175 8.23 13.22 0.92
CA GLU A 175 6.84 13.70 0.89
C GLU A 175 6.24 13.81 2.29
N GLU A 176 6.41 12.79 3.13
CA GLU A 176 5.91 12.81 4.50
C GLU A 176 6.62 13.87 5.37
N LEU A 177 7.94 14.03 5.18
CA LEU A 177 8.71 15.07 5.85
C LEU A 177 8.33 16.48 5.37
N SER A 178 7.93 16.63 4.10
CA SER A 178 7.41 17.93 3.61
C SER A 178 6.11 18.32 4.30
N VAL A 179 5.24 17.37 4.58
CA VAL A 179 4.03 17.59 5.38
C VAL A 179 4.39 18.04 6.80
N VAL A 180 5.39 17.39 7.44
CA VAL A 180 5.88 17.81 8.77
C VAL A 180 6.38 19.25 8.73
N LEU A 181 7.17 19.63 7.72
CA LEU A 181 7.67 20.99 7.58
C LEU A 181 6.53 22.00 7.43
N GLU A 182 5.51 21.68 6.66
CA GLU A 182 4.32 22.54 6.52
C GLU A 182 3.55 22.64 7.83
N GLU A 183 3.30 21.54 8.53
CA GLU A 183 2.64 21.55 9.84
C GLU A 183 3.39 22.43 10.85
N ILE A 184 4.75 22.39 10.86
CA ILE A 184 5.59 23.25 11.70
C ILE A 184 5.45 24.73 11.28
N LYS A 185 5.45 25.03 9.99
CA LYS A 185 5.22 26.39 9.46
C LYS A 185 3.86 26.96 9.89
N TRP A 186 2.86 26.11 10.07
CA TRP A 186 1.53 26.48 10.57
C TRP A 186 1.45 26.62 12.10
N GLY A 187 2.60 26.52 12.79
CA GLY A 187 2.70 26.71 14.24
C GLY A 187 2.53 25.44 15.07
N LYS A 188 2.45 24.25 14.45
CA LYS A 188 2.39 23.00 15.20
C LYS A 188 3.74 22.71 15.85
N PRO A 189 3.79 22.30 17.13
CA PRO A 189 5.02 21.90 17.80
C PRO A 189 5.73 20.77 17.01
N ARG A 190 7.06 20.90 16.81
CA ARG A 190 7.87 19.95 16.03
C ARG A 190 7.69 18.49 16.49
N ALA A 191 7.76 18.27 17.80
CA ALA A 191 7.57 16.94 18.37
C ALA A 191 6.18 16.36 18.08
N GLN A 192 5.15 17.18 17.99
CA GLN A 192 3.80 16.75 17.68
C GLN A 192 3.66 16.43 16.17
N ALA A 193 4.19 17.29 15.29
CA ALA A 193 4.19 17.05 13.83
C ALA A 193 4.90 15.74 13.47
N LEU A 194 6.05 15.47 14.10
CA LEU A 194 6.79 14.23 13.92
C LEU A 194 6.02 13.00 14.43
N ARG A 195 5.37 13.08 15.59
CA ARG A 195 4.54 11.99 16.11
C ARG A 195 3.35 11.68 15.21
N ASP A 196 2.70 12.71 14.67
CA ASP A 196 1.56 12.53 13.79
C ASP A 196 2.00 11.94 12.44
N MET A 197 3.18 12.31 11.92
CA MET A 197 3.82 11.64 10.78
C MET A 197 4.06 10.16 11.09
N SER A 198 4.64 9.82 12.23
CA SER A 198 4.90 8.43 12.63
C SER A 198 3.62 7.59 12.67
N LYS A 199 2.53 8.13 13.24
CA LYS A 199 1.21 7.47 13.25
C LYS A 199 0.64 7.29 11.85
N ARG A 200 0.76 8.31 11.00
CA ARG A 200 0.24 8.29 9.61
C ARG A 200 0.97 7.28 8.74
N VAL A 201 2.30 7.26 8.82
CA VAL A 201 3.16 6.33 8.07
C VAL A 201 3.03 4.89 8.59
N ASN A 202 2.94 4.73 9.91
CA ASN A 202 2.79 3.45 10.59
C ASN A 202 3.81 2.39 10.11
N VAL A 203 5.10 2.76 10.21
CA VAL A 203 6.28 1.93 9.93
C VAL A 203 7.17 1.97 11.17
N THR A 204 7.57 0.81 11.67
CA THR A 204 8.29 0.68 12.94
C THR A 204 9.59 1.49 12.96
N GLU A 205 10.36 1.44 11.88
CA GLU A 205 11.63 2.16 11.75
C GLU A 205 11.44 3.69 11.75
N VAL A 206 10.35 4.18 11.14
CA VAL A 206 10.00 5.61 11.19
C VAL A 206 9.60 6.00 12.60
N SER A 207 8.90 5.13 13.33
CA SER A 207 8.51 5.39 14.71
C SER A 207 9.74 5.46 15.63
N SER A 208 10.69 4.55 15.46
CA SER A 208 11.97 4.55 16.19
C SER A 208 12.76 5.82 15.90
N PHE A 209 12.88 6.20 14.61
CA PHE A 209 13.51 7.46 14.20
C PHE A 209 12.90 8.67 14.90
N VAL A 210 11.57 8.80 14.86
CA VAL A 210 10.86 9.91 15.50
C VAL A 210 11.05 9.93 17.01
N HIS A 211 11.01 8.77 17.66
CA HIS A 211 11.22 8.68 19.10
C HIS A 211 12.62 9.12 19.50
N LEU A 212 13.66 8.63 18.82
CA LEU A 212 15.05 9.00 19.09
C LEU A 212 15.29 10.49 18.84
N LEU A 213 14.73 11.03 17.77
CA LEU A 213 14.86 12.46 17.45
C LEU A 213 14.23 13.33 18.54
N ILE A 214 13.00 13.00 18.99
CA ILE A 214 12.32 13.74 20.06
C ILE A 214 13.06 13.60 21.38
N GLN A 215 13.64 12.43 21.64
CA GLN A 215 14.41 12.19 22.86
C GLN A 215 15.71 13.00 22.86
N ALA A 216 16.47 13.00 21.76
CA ALA A 216 17.68 13.81 21.63
C ALA A 216 17.39 15.31 21.83
N GLU A 217 16.31 15.79 21.24
CA GLU A 217 15.88 17.17 21.40
C GLU A 217 15.53 17.53 22.87
N ARG A 218 14.88 16.63 23.60
CA ARG A 218 14.53 16.84 25.01
C ARG A 218 15.73 16.81 25.94
N MET A 219 16.71 15.95 25.62
CA MET A 219 17.92 15.81 26.43
C MET A 219 18.99 16.86 26.10
N GLY A 220 18.78 17.65 25.01
CA GLY A 220 19.78 18.61 24.54
C GLY A 220 21.04 17.93 23.98
N THR A 221 20.95 16.63 23.65
CA THR A 221 22.05 15.92 22.98
C THR A 221 22.16 16.35 21.51
N PRO A 222 23.37 16.35 20.93
CA PRO A 222 23.51 16.66 19.51
C PRO A 222 22.65 15.73 18.65
N VAL A 223 21.77 16.32 17.83
CA VAL A 223 20.86 15.54 16.98
C VAL A 223 21.64 14.74 15.93
N SER A 224 22.86 15.18 15.57
CA SER A 224 23.79 14.46 14.69
C SER A 224 24.14 13.06 15.23
N GLU A 225 24.38 12.93 16.53
CA GLU A 225 24.67 11.65 17.17
C GLU A 225 23.46 10.69 17.06
N ALA A 226 22.24 11.20 17.29
CA ALA A 226 21.02 10.43 17.09
C ALA A 226 20.87 9.94 15.65
N PHE A 227 21.19 10.76 14.66
CA PHE A 227 21.18 10.36 13.24
C PHE A 227 22.19 9.26 12.94
N GLY A 228 23.42 9.34 13.48
CA GLY A 228 24.44 8.30 13.33
C GLY A 228 23.94 6.93 13.83
N ILE A 229 23.39 6.89 15.04
CA ILE A 229 22.85 5.67 15.66
C ILE A 229 21.72 5.08 14.80
N ILE A 230 20.80 5.92 14.32
CA ILE A 230 19.66 5.47 13.52
C ILE A 230 20.10 4.92 12.16
N SER A 231 21.05 5.59 11.51
CA SER A 231 21.60 5.16 10.23
C SER A 231 22.25 3.78 10.36
N GLU A 232 23.08 3.59 11.38
CA GLU A 232 23.79 2.34 11.64
C GLU A 232 22.80 1.21 11.98
N ASP A 233 21.81 1.44 12.86
CA ASP A 233 20.78 0.45 13.20
C ASP A 233 19.94 0.06 11.96
N THR A 234 19.56 1.02 11.13
CA THR A 234 18.77 0.74 9.94
C THR A 234 19.55 -0.04 8.88
N ARG A 235 20.86 0.23 8.74
CA ARG A 235 21.75 -0.56 7.88
C ARG A 235 21.91 -1.99 8.42
N ALA A 236 22.12 -2.14 9.73
CA ALA A 236 22.20 -3.44 10.38
C ALA A 236 20.90 -4.25 10.25
N GLN A 237 19.75 -3.60 10.37
CA GLN A 237 18.45 -4.25 10.14
C GLN A 237 18.29 -4.77 8.71
N ARG A 238 18.70 -4.00 7.70
CA ARG A 238 18.69 -4.46 6.30
C ARG A 238 19.58 -5.66 6.08
N PHE A 239 20.78 -5.65 6.66
CA PHE A 239 21.68 -6.79 6.58
C PHE A 239 21.06 -8.04 7.18
N ARG A 240 20.49 -7.93 8.39
CA ARG A 240 19.78 -9.05 9.05
C ARG A 240 18.58 -9.55 8.24
N GLU A 241 17.85 -8.67 7.54
CA GLU A 241 16.78 -9.08 6.66
C GLU A 241 17.29 -9.87 5.45
N GLY A 242 18.35 -9.37 4.81
CA GLY A 242 19.03 -10.09 3.72
C GLY A 242 19.48 -11.48 4.15
N GLU A 243 20.09 -11.60 5.30
CA GLU A 243 20.51 -12.88 5.88
C GLU A 243 19.32 -13.83 6.14
N ARG A 244 18.23 -13.30 6.72
CA ARG A 244 16.98 -14.08 6.89
C ARG A 244 16.38 -14.56 5.58
N PHE A 245 16.47 -13.78 4.52
CA PHE A 245 16.00 -14.20 3.19
C PHE A 245 16.95 -15.29 2.62
N ALA A 246 18.24 -15.14 2.80
CA ALA A 246 19.23 -16.12 2.38
C ALA A 246 19.02 -17.47 3.10
N MET A 247 18.78 -17.45 4.41
CA MET A 247 18.47 -18.67 5.18
C MET A 247 17.17 -19.38 4.76
N LYS A 248 16.22 -18.67 4.17
CA LYS A 248 14.98 -19.26 3.63
C LYS A 248 15.14 -19.83 2.22
N ALA A 249 16.22 -19.51 1.52
CA ALA A 249 16.43 -19.98 0.13
C ALA A 249 16.53 -21.52 0.05
N PRO A 250 17.29 -22.23 0.91
CA PRO A 250 17.33 -23.69 0.87
C PRO A 250 15.96 -24.33 1.08
N LEU A 251 15.14 -23.79 1.99
CA LEU A 251 13.80 -24.33 2.24
C LEU A 251 12.86 -24.15 1.03
N LYS A 252 13.03 -23.07 0.26
CA LYS A 252 12.25 -22.87 -0.97
C LYS A 252 12.67 -23.81 -2.10
N ILE A 253 13.94 -24.23 -2.15
CA ILE A 253 14.44 -25.17 -3.12
C ILE A 253 13.99 -26.60 -2.76
N LEU A 254 13.86 -26.90 -1.47
CA LEU A 254 13.45 -28.23 -0.99
C LEU A 254 12.02 -28.61 -1.45
N ILE A 255 11.10 -27.65 -1.52
CA ILE A 255 9.69 -27.91 -1.91
C ILE A 255 9.59 -28.46 -3.35
N PRO A 256 10.11 -27.81 -4.39
CA PRO A 256 10.11 -28.40 -5.75
C PRO A 256 10.90 -29.71 -5.82
N LEU A 257 12.01 -29.80 -5.10
CA LEU A 257 12.86 -30.99 -5.10
C LEU A 257 12.06 -32.22 -4.60
N ILE A 258 11.37 -32.08 -3.45
CA ILE A 258 10.51 -33.16 -2.94
C ILE A 258 9.38 -33.47 -3.92
N PHE A 259 8.73 -32.45 -4.47
CA PHE A 259 7.57 -32.64 -5.34
C PHE A 259 7.91 -33.31 -6.67
N PHE A 260 9.12 -33.11 -7.20
CA PHE A 260 9.57 -33.74 -8.46
C PHE A 260 10.33 -35.04 -8.23
N ILE A 261 11.19 -35.13 -7.23
CA ILE A 261 12.03 -36.31 -6.99
C ILE A 261 11.22 -37.45 -6.38
N LEU A 262 10.31 -37.17 -5.44
CA LEU A 262 9.54 -38.21 -4.74
C LEU A 262 8.66 -39.02 -5.71
N PRO A 263 7.91 -38.46 -6.66
CA PRO A 263 7.19 -39.25 -7.69
C PRO A 263 8.10 -40.09 -8.57
N VAL A 264 9.25 -39.53 -8.98
CA VAL A 264 10.21 -40.24 -9.83
C VAL A 264 10.77 -41.47 -9.10
N ILE A 265 11.19 -41.30 -7.85
CA ILE A 265 11.66 -42.42 -7.03
C ILE A 265 10.52 -43.44 -6.85
N GLY A 266 9.30 -42.97 -6.58
CA GLY A 266 8.11 -43.80 -6.45
C GLY A 266 7.88 -44.68 -7.70
N ILE A 267 7.99 -44.12 -8.90
CA ILE A 267 7.85 -44.85 -10.17
C ILE A 267 8.99 -45.87 -10.34
N ILE A 268 10.24 -45.48 -10.05
CA ILE A 268 11.40 -46.37 -10.21
C ILE A 268 11.32 -47.57 -9.24
N VAL A 269 10.90 -47.31 -8.00
CA VAL A 269 10.83 -48.38 -6.98
C VAL A 269 9.55 -49.21 -7.11
N ALA A 270 8.41 -48.59 -7.32
CA ALA A 270 7.14 -49.28 -7.42
C ALA A 270 6.89 -49.91 -8.79
N GLY A 271 7.51 -49.38 -9.85
CA GLY A 271 7.33 -49.86 -11.22
C GLY A 271 7.63 -51.35 -11.41
N PRO A 272 8.82 -51.86 -11.03
CA PRO A 272 9.13 -53.30 -11.12
C PRO A 272 8.18 -54.16 -10.30
N VAL A 273 7.81 -53.71 -9.11
CA VAL A 273 6.88 -54.41 -8.21
C VAL A 273 5.48 -54.52 -8.88
N LEU A 274 4.97 -53.41 -9.39
CA LEU A 274 3.68 -53.36 -10.08
C LEU A 274 3.66 -54.24 -11.35
N LEU A 275 4.76 -54.25 -12.11
CA LEU A 275 4.91 -55.11 -13.30
C LEU A 275 4.92 -56.59 -12.93
N THR A 276 5.53 -56.94 -11.81
CA THR A 276 5.57 -58.35 -11.33
C THR A 276 4.17 -58.75 -10.84
N PHE A 277 3.45 -57.87 -10.15
CA PHE A 277 2.05 -58.12 -9.79
C PHE A 277 1.13 -58.27 -11.01
N MET A 278 1.27 -57.45 -12.02
CA MET A 278 0.46 -57.52 -13.25
C MET A 278 0.76 -58.79 -14.12
N LYS A 279 1.98 -59.31 -14.08
CA LYS A 279 2.36 -60.53 -14.81
C LYS A 279 1.96 -61.81 -14.10
N GLY A 280 1.39 -61.73 -12.88
CA GLY A 280 0.88 -62.92 -12.17
C GLY A 280 1.95 -63.90 -11.69
N ASP A 281 3.25 -63.52 -11.68
CA ASP A 281 4.37 -64.39 -11.32
C ASP A 281 4.69 -64.47 -9.82
N ILE A 282 3.74 -64.12 -8.96
CA ILE A 282 3.97 -64.10 -7.49
C ILE A 282 3.73 -65.42 -6.82
N PHE A 283 3.17 -66.43 -7.57
CA PHE A 283 2.85 -67.77 -7.04
C PHE A 283 3.43 -68.91 -7.88
N LYS A 284 4.64 -68.74 -8.42
CA LYS A 284 5.44 -69.86 -8.91
C LYS A 284 6.69 -70.04 -8.09
#